data_f23568006f667460a70446ca417c3223
#
_entry.id   f23568006f667460a70446ca417c3223
#
_cell.length_a   1.000
_cell.length_b   1.000
_cell.length_c   1.000
_cell.angle_alpha   90.00
_cell.angle_beta   90.00
_cell.angle_gamma   90.00
#
_symmetry.space_group_name_H-M   'P 1'
#
loop_
_entity.id
_entity.type
_entity.pdbx_description
1 polymer ?
#
loop_
_entity_poly.entity_id
_entity_poly.type
_entity_poly.pdbx_seq_one_letter_code
_entity_poly.pdbx_strand_id
1 'polypeptide(L)'
;PSTRAVEVPYDRVMDSLIEPSSLTGVGPDTIAISDVNLSLGSGAARVHILKDISLRVASGEAVGRIGPSGSGKSTLLMVMAGLERPDSGEVVVNGTPFNALGEDALARFRGRQVGIVFQSFHLIPTMTALENVAVPLELAGNPDAAQRAAQELTSVGLGDRLHHYPTQLSGGEQQRVALARALAPDPAILVADEPTGNLDETTGRQIVDLLFTKHAERGM
;
A
#
# COMPACT_ATOMS: atom_id res chain seq x y z
N PRO A 1 0.61 18.21 8.51
CA PRO A 1 0.46 17.30 7.39
C PRO A 1 -0.98 17.42 6.88
N SER A 2 -1.13 17.84 5.62
CA SER A 2 -2.45 17.95 4.99
C SER A 2 -2.83 16.62 4.39
N THR A 3 -3.91 16.01 4.87
CA THR A 3 -4.52 14.83 4.27
C THR A 3 -5.48 15.31 3.18
N ARG A 4 -5.31 14.80 1.96
CA ARG A 4 -6.21 15.06 0.84
C ARG A 4 -7.09 13.84 0.59
N ALA A 5 -8.42 14.04 0.63
CA ALA A 5 -9.38 13.03 0.16
C ALA A 5 -9.67 13.29 -1.33
N VAL A 6 -9.49 12.25 -2.15
CA VAL A 6 -9.90 12.27 -3.56
C VAL A 6 -11.19 11.47 -3.68
N GLU A 7 -12.31 12.18 -3.87
CA GLU A 7 -13.61 11.59 -4.11
C GLU A 7 -13.77 11.36 -5.61
N VAL A 8 -14.04 10.12 -6.04
CA VAL A 8 -14.36 9.81 -7.43
C VAL A 8 -15.85 9.42 -7.49
N PRO A 9 -16.72 10.28 -8.03
CA PRO A 9 -18.14 9.99 -8.21
C PRO A 9 -18.34 8.80 -9.16
N TYR A 10 -19.33 7.95 -8.88
CA TYR A 10 -19.62 6.69 -9.60
C TYR A 10 -19.91 6.89 -11.10
N ASP A 11 -20.56 7.98 -11.48
CA ASP A 11 -20.93 8.35 -12.85
C ASP A 11 -19.78 8.98 -13.65
N ARG A 12 -18.67 9.34 -13.01
CA ARG A 12 -17.47 9.89 -13.64
C ARG A 12 -16.29 8.93 -13.74
N VAL A 13 -16.47 7.68 -13.41
CA VAL A 13 -15.52 6.62 -13.79
C VAL A 13 -15.46 6.48 -15.32
N MET A 14 -16.44 7.04 -16.01
CA MET A 14 -16.55 7.02 -17.48
C MET A 14 -16.12 8.34 -18.17
N ASP A 15 -16.11 9.49 -17.45
CA ASP A 15 -15.77 10.77 -18.06
C ASP A 15 -15.32 11.80 -17.02
N SER A 16 -14.07 12.12 -17.05
CA SER A 16 -13.41 13.29 -16.46
C SER A 16 -12.49 13.04 -15.24
N LEU A 17 -11.33 13.13 -15.54
CA LEU A 17 -10.20 13.97 -15.14
C LEU A 17 -10.52 14.92 -13.98
N ILE A 18 -9.86 14.67 -12.87
CA ILE A 18 -9.52 15.75 -11.95
C ILE A 18 -8.68 16.75 -12.78
N GLU A 19 -9.20 17.92 -13.06
CA GLU A 19 -8.35 18.99 -13.54
C GLU A 19 -7.19 19.14 -12.58
N PRO A 20 -5.95 19.29 -13.07
CA PRO A 20 -4.80 19.54 -12.21
C PRO A 20 -4.98 20.95 -11.60
N SER A 21 -5.78 21.03 -10.53
CA SER A 21 -5.74 22.23 -9.71
C SER A 21 -4.33 22.32 -9.17
N SER A 22 -3.64 23.37 -9.57
CA SER A 22 -2.32 23.81 -9.14
C SER A 22 -2.04 23.51 -7.67
N LEU A 23 -1.50 22.33 -7.40
CA LEU A 23 -1.01 21.95 -6.10
C LEU A 23 0.51 22.08 -6.15
N THR A 24 0.97 23.19 -5.61
CA THR A 24 2.37 23.40 -5.22
C THR A 24 2.70 22.48 -4.05
N GLY A 25 2.84 21.19 -4.33
CA GLY A 25 3.55 20.27 -3.45
C GLY A 25 5.03 20.62 -3.54
N VAL A 26 5.66 20.94 -2.41
CA VAL A 26 7.04 21.44 -2.33
C VAL A 26 8.06 20.29 -2.40
N GLY A 27 7.79 19.20 -3.11
CA GLY A 27 8.69 18.07 -3.25
C GLY A 27 8.56 17.33 -4.61
N PRO A 28 9.54 16.51 -4.98
CA PRO A 28 9.41 15.66 -6.16
C PRO A 28 8.24 14.68 -5.97
N ASP A 29 7.54 14.35 -7.05
CA ASP A 29 6.48 13.34 -7.05
C ASP A 29 7.05 11.98 -6.62
N THR A 30 6.47 11.40 -5.59
CA THR A 30 6.79 10.02 -5.16
C THR A 30 6.06 9.01 -6.02
N ILE A 31 4.83 9.33 -6.46
CA ILE A 31 4.07 8.52 -7.42
C ILE A 31 3.57 9.43 -8.54
N ALA A 32 3.81 9.04 -9.77
CA ALA A 32 3.22 9.66 -10.96
C ALA A 32 2.63 8.58 -11.87
N ILE A 33 1.35 8.70 -12.16
CA ILE A 33 0.59 7.84 -13.06
C ILE A 33 0.08 8.71 -14.19
N SER A 34 0.27 8.29 -15.43
CA SER A 34 -0.15 9.02 -16.62
C SER A 34 -0.87 8.09 -17.60
N ASP A 35 -2.13 8.42 -17.90
CA ASP A 35 -2.98 7.77 -18.91
C ASP A 35 -3.05 6.24 -18.78
N VAL A 36 -3.10 5.76 -17.53
CA VAL A 36 -3.10 4.33 -17.21
C VAL A 36 -4.45 3.71 -17.56
N ASN A 37 -4.38 2.67 -18.37
CA ASN A 37 -5.51 1.81 -18.71
C ASN A 37 -5.23 0.38 -18.27
N LEU A 38 -6.22 -0.30 -17.71
CA LEU A 38 -6.12 -1.70 -17.31
C LEU A 38 -7.43 -2.43 -17.46
N SER A 39 -7.40 -3.57 -18.13
CA SER A 39 -8.50 -4.51 -18.23
C SER A 39 -8.14 -5.83 -17.57
N LEU A 40 -9.02 -6.36 -16.74
CA LEU A 40 -8.85 -7.66 -16.09
C LEU A 40 -9.79 -8.71 -16.68
N GLY A 41 -9.40 -9.99 -16.60
CA GLY A 41 -10.13 -11.11 -17.17
C GLY A 41 -9.64 -11.49 -18.58
N SER A 42 -10.30 -12.47 -19.20
CA SER A 42 -9.94 -12.98 -20.52
C SER A 42 -11.17 -13.18 -21.42
N GLY A 43 -10.99 -13.06 -22.73
CA GLY A 43 -12.04 -13.27 -23.73
C GLY A 43 -13.26 -12.37 -23.48
N ALA A 44 -14.46 -12.98 -23.51
CA ALA A 44 -15.72 -12.26 -23.32
C ALA A 44 -15.94 -11.72 -21.89
N ALA A 45 -15.16 -12.19 -20.90
CA ALA A 45 -15.20 -11.72 -19.52
C ALA A 45 -14.15 -10.64 -19.21
N ARG A 46 -13.47 -10.10 -20.22
CA ARG A 46 -12.53 -9.00 -20.04
C ARG A 46 -13.27 -7.71 -19.71
N VAL A 47 -12.95 -7.11 -18.57
CA VAL A 47 -13.56 -5.86 -18.09
C VAL A 47 -12.51 -4.78 -18.00
N HIS A 48 -12.77 -3.61 -18.62
CA HIS A 48 -11.92 -2.43 -18.53
C HIS A 48 -12.14 -1.74 -17.17
N ILE A 49 -11.20 -1.89 -16.25
CA ILE A 49 -11.31 -1.44 -14.86
C ILE A 49 -10.75 -0.03 -14.66
N LEU A 50 -9.55 0.25 -15.20
CA LEU A 50 -8.94 1.58 -15.13
C LEU A 50 -8.97 2.20 -16.54
N LYS A 51 -9.46 3.43 -16.63
CA LYS A 51 -9.65 4.15 -17.88
C LYS A 51 -9.00 5.52 -17.79
N ASP A 52 -7.92 5.71 -18.55
CA ASP A 52 -7.17 6.97 -18.68
C ASP A 52 -6.88 7.63 -17.32
N ILE A 53 -6.42 6.83 -16.34
CA ILE A 53 -6.17 7.31 -15.00
C ILE A 53 -4.84 8.04 -14.96
N SER A 54 -4.89 9.30 -14.50
CA SER A 54 -3.70 10.10 -14.21
C SER A 54 -3.77 10.64 -12.78
N LEU A 55 -2.68 10.47 -12.01
CA LEU A 55 -2.60 10.85 -10.60
C LEU A 55 -1.14 11.18 -10.25
N ARG A 56 -0.94 12.18 -9.41
CA ARG A 56 0.36 12.50 -8.80
C ARG A 56 0.24 12.56 -7.30
N VAL A 57 1.22 12.01 -6.60
CA VAL A 57 1.35 12.05 -5.15
C VAL A 57 2.76 12.57 -4.82
N ALA A 58 2.81 13.68 -4.11
CA ALA A 58 4.07 14.27 -3.68
C ALA A 58 4.69 13.50 -2.50
N SER A 59 5.99 13.69 -2.28
CA SER A 59 6.66 13.12 -1.11
C SER A 59 6.05 13.66 0.19
N GLY A 60 5.76 12.77 1.14
CA GLY A 60 5.13 13.10 2.41
C GLY A 60 3.64 13.45 2.31
N GLU A 61 3.00 13.22 1.17
CA GLU A 61 1.56 13.41 1.00
C GLU A 61 0.80 12.12 1.37
N ALA A 62 -0.26 12.25 2.17
CA ALA A 62 -1.20 11.18 2.43
C ALA A 62 -2.46 11.36 1.57
N VAL A 63 -2.75 10.40 0.69
CA VAL A 63 -3.90 10.42 -0.22
C VAL A 63 -4.90 9.34 0.15
N GLY A 64 -6.14 9.73 0.45
CA GLY A 64 -7.26 8.81 0.64
C GLY A 64 -8.12 8.73 -0.62
N ARG A 65 -8.39 7.52 -1.10
CA ARG A 65 -9.31 7.30 -2.21
C ARG A 65 -10.65 6.75 -1.72
N ILE A 66 -11.73 7.47 -2.04
CA ILE A 66 -13.09 7.10 -1.69
C ILE A 66 -13.86 6.75 -2.96
N GLY A 67 -14.72 5.75 -2.89
CA GLY A 67 -15.58 5.35 -4.01
C GLY A 67 -16.32 4.04 -3.70
N PRO A 68 -17.36 3.69 -4.47
CA PRO A 68 -18.14 2.48 -4.27
C PRO A 68 -17.31 1.20 -4.47
N SER A 69 -17.81 0.07 -3.96
CA SER A 69 -17.19 -1.23 -4.21
C SER A 69 -17.18 -1.50 -5.73
N GLY A 70 -16.10 -2.10 -6.23
CA GLY A 70 -15.92 -2.39 -7.66
C GLY A 70 -15.47 -1.21 -8.53
N SER A 71 -15.24 -0.01 -7.98
CA SER A 71 -14.76 1.16 -8.74
C SER A 71 -13.26 1.13 -9.09
N GLY A 72 -12.60 -0.02 -8.99
CA GLY A 72 -11.18 -0.16 -9.33
C GLY A 72 -10.19 0.43 -8.31
N LYS A 73 -10.61 0.70 -7.05
CA LYS A 73 -9.73 1.23 -5.99
C LYS A 73 -8.53 0.31 -5.73
N SER A 74 -8.81 -0.94 -5.38
CA SER A 74 -7.77 -1.95 -5.12
C SER A 74 -6.89 -2.18 -6.35
N THR A 75 -7.49 -2.21 -7.54
CA THR A 75 -6.75 -2.37 -8.80
C THR A 75 -5.76 -1.22 -9.03
N LEU A 76 -6.17 0.02 -8.80
CA LEU A 76 -5.27 1.16 -8.90
C LEU A 76 -4.14 1.09 -7.87
N LEU A 77 -4.46 0.73 -6.62
CA LEU A 77 -3.45 0.54 -5.58
C LEU A 77 -2.45 -0.56 -5.95
N MET A 78 -2.92 -1.67 -6.57
CA MET A 78 -2.04 -2.73 -7.06
C MET A 78 -1.13 -2.28 -8.21
N VAL A 79 -1.63 -1.44 -9.11
CA VAL A 79 -0.81 -0.83 -10.18
C VAL A 79 0.24 0.09 -9.57
N MET A 80 -0.13 0.95 -8.62
CA MET A 80 0.81 1.84 -7.91
C MET A 80 1.86 1.07 -7.11
N ALA A 81 1.47 -0.06 -6.53
CA ALA A 81 2.38 -0.95 -5.82
C ALA A 81 3.24 -1.81 -6.76
N GLY A 82 3.01 -1.79 -8.07
CA GLY A 82 3.69 -2.64 -9.05
C GLY A 82 3.34 -4.12 -8.95
N LEU A 83 2.17 -4.45 -8.39
CA LEU A 83 1.62 -5.82 -8.35
C LEU A 83 0.84 -6.16 -9.61
N GLU A 84 0.28 -5.16 -10.28
CA GLU A 84 -0.41 -5.28 -11.57
C GLU A 84 0.25 -4.37 -12.60
N ARG A 85 0.36 -4.87 -13.83
CA ARG A 85 0.88 -4.10 -14.97
C ARG A 85 -0.28 -3.51 -15.75
N PRO A 86 -0.28 -2.20 -16.03
CA PRO A 86 -1.29 -1.61 -16.89
C PRO A 86 -1.16 -2.10 -18.34
N ASP A 87 -2.28 -2.14 -19.06
CA ASP A 87 -2.31 -2.42 -20.51
C ASP A 87 -1.60 -1.28 -21.29
N SER A 88 -1.75 -0.02 -20.83
CA SER A 88 -1.10 1.17 -21.39
C SER A 88 -0.97 2.27 -20.33
N GLY A 89 -0.25 3.33 -20.69
CA GLY A 89 0.08 4.44 -19.79
C GLY A 89 1.42 4.24 -19.10
N GLU A 90 1.77 5.14 -18.22
CA GLU A 90 3.05 5.14 -17.50
C GLU A 90 2.84 5.17 -16.00
N VAL A 91 3.66 4.41 -15.27
CA VAL A 91 3.72 4.40 -13.80
C VAL A 91 5.16 4.65 -13.38
N VAL A 92 5.37 5.74 -12.68
CA VAL A 92 6.67 6.11 -12.10
C VAL A 92 6.52 6.17 -10.59
N VAL A 93 7.36 5.44 -9.89
CA VAL A 93 7.36 5.39 -8.42
C VAL A 93 8.76 5.66 -7.92
N ASN A 94 8.89 6.66 -7.06
CA ASN A 94 10.17 7.14 -6.54
C ASN A 94 11.22 7.34 -7.65
N GLY A 95 10.81 8.02 -8.74
CA GLY A 95 11.63 8.29 -9.92
C GLY A 95 11.92 7.08 -10.82
N THR A 96 11.39 5.90 -10.51
CA THR A 96 11.62 4.66 -11.26
C THR A 96 10.42 4.31 -12.13
N PRO A 97 10.54 4.30 -13.47
CA PRO A 97 9.46 3.90 -14.36
C PRO A 97 9.28 2.38 -14.35
N PHE A 98 8.10 1.91 -13.97
CA PHE A 98 7.79 0.47 -13.87
C PHE A 98 7.78 -0.22 -15.22
N ASN A 99 7.41 0.50 -16.28
CA ASN A 99 7.36 -0.02 -17.65
C ASN A 99 8.76 -0.47 -18.15
N ALA A 100 9.84 0.11 -17.60
CA ALA A 100 11.21 -0.25 -17.95
C ALA A 100 11.75 -1.46 -17.17
N LEU A 101 11.04 -1.94 -16.15
CA LEU A 101 11.49 -3.02 -15.28
C LEU A 101 10.95 -4.39 -15.74
N GLY A 102 11.82 -5.40 -15.77
CA GLY A 102 11.39 -6.80 -15.80
C GLY A 102 10.83 -7.24 -14.43
N GLU A 103 10.14 -8.41 -14.40
CA GLU A 103 9.46 -8.89 -13.19
C GLU A 103 10.38 -9.00 -11.95
N ASP A 104 11.58 -9.54 -12.12
CA ASP A 104 12.53 -9.69 -11.01
C ASP A 104 13.02 -8.35 -10.46
N ALA A 105 13.22 -7.37 -11.36
CA ALA A 105 13.63 -6.03 -10.97
C ALA A 105 12.50 -5.30 -10.25
N LEU A 106 11.26 -5.44 -10.74
CA LEU A 106 10.07 -4.87 -10.13
C LEU A 106 9.79 -5.51 -8.76
N ALA A 107 9.96 -6.83 -8.62
CA ALA A 107 9.82 -7.52 -7.33
C ALA A 107 10.85 -7.03 -6.30
N ARG A 108 12.10 -6.85 -6.70
CA ARG A 108 13.15 -6.28 -5.83
C ARG A 108 12.86 -4.82 -5.45
N PHE A 109 12.33 -4.04 -6.39
CA PHE A 109 11.91 -2.66 -6.13
C PHE A 109 10.79 -2.62 -5.09
N ARG A 110 9.73 -3.41 -5.28
CA ARG A 110 8.62 -3.52 -4.31
C ARG A 110 9.11 -3.86 -2.91
N GLY A 111 9.93 -4.91 -2.81
CA GLY A 111 10.44 -5.37 -1.51
C GLY A 111 11.25 -4.35 -0.72
N ARG A 112 11.72 -3.28 -1.38
CA ARG A 112 12.54 -2.24 -0.74
C ARG A 112 11.82 -0.90 -0.60
N GLN A 113 10.93 -0.56 -1.53
CA GLN A 113 10.38 0.78 -1.66
C GLN A 113 8.90 0.88 -1.33
N VAL A 114 8.16 -0.24 -1.33
CA VAL A 114 6.71 -0.24 -1.19
C VAL A 114 6.28 -1.14 -0.05
N GLY A 115 5.70 -0.57 0.99
CA GLY A 115 4.97 -1.31 2.01
C GLY A 115 3.51 -1.46 1.60
N ILE A 116 2.93 -2.65 1.81
CA ILE A 116 1.54 -2.91 1.45
C ILE A 116 0.80 -3.49 2.65
N VAL A 117 -0.34 -2.87 2.98
CA VAL A 117 -1.28 -3.33 4.00
C VAL A 117 -2.60 -3.69 3.32
N PHE A 118 -3.06 -4.93 3.51
CA PHE A 118 -4.29 -5.44 2.92
C PHE A 118 -5.42 -5.52 3.95
N GLN A 119 -6.65 -5.53 3.49
CA GLN A 119 -7.85 -5.73 4.28
C GLN A 119 -7.83 -7.08 5.04
N SER A 120 -7.37 -8.15 4.39
CA SER A 120 -7.35 -9.51 4.94
C SER A 120 -6.03 -9.90 5.61
N PHE A 121 -5.23 -8.92 6.06
CA PHE A 121 -3.96 -9.06 6.75
C PHE A 121 -2.88 -9.84 5.96
N HIS A 122 -3.23 -10.91 5.28
CA HIS A 122 -2.35 -11.83 4.53
C HIS A 122 -1.14 -12.28 5.34
N LEU A 123 -1.34 -12.61 6.60
CA LEU A 123 -0.30 -13.22 7.42
C LEU A 123 -0.12 -14.68 7.04
N ILE A 124 1.11 -15.16 7.11
CA ILE A 124 1.45 -16.57 6.91
C ILE A 124 1.04 -17.32 8.17
N PRO A 125 0.02 -18.23 8.11
CA PRO A 125 -0.61 -18.78 9.32
C PRO A 125 0.32 -19.69 10.13
N THR A 126 1.34 -20.26 9.50
CA THR A 126 2.34 -21.16 10.10
C THR A 126 3.54 -20.44 10.67
N MET A 127 3.58 -19.11 10.58
CA MET A 127 4.63 -18.25 11.10
C MET A 127 4.12 -17.40 12.27
N THR A 128 4.97 -17.19 13.25
CA THR A 128 4.72 -16.25 14.36
C THR A 128 4.63 -14.80 13.86
N ALA A 129 4.21 -13.87 14.71
CA ALA A 129 4.22 -12.45 14.40
C ALA A 129 5.63 -11.97 14.01
N LEU A 130 6.65 -12.38 14.78
CA LEU A 130 8.05 -12.05 14.50
C LEU A 130 8.48 -12.54 13.11
N GLU A 131 8.24 -13.80 12.79
CA GLU A 131 8.61 -14.39 11.51
C GLU A 131 7.87 -13.72 10.35
N ASN A 132 6.57 -13.44 10.49
CA ASN A 132 5.80 -12.71 9.48
C ASN A 132 6.41 -11.34 9.14
N VAL A 133 6.91 -10.61 10.14
CA VAL A 133 7.55 -9.31 9.94
C VAL A 133 8.99 -9.44 9.45
N ALA A 134 9.69 -10.52 9.81
CA ALA A 134 11.07 -10.76 9.38
C ALA A 134 11.18 -11.18 7.90
N VAL A 135 10.18 -11.88 7.34
CA VAL A 135 10.20 -12.39 5.95
C VAL A 135 10.69 -11.38 4.90
N PRO A 136 10.13 -10.16 4.78
CA PRO A 136 10.61 -9.22 3.76
C PRO A 136 12.06 -8.78 3.98
N LEU A 137 12.52 -8.72 5.22
CA LEU A 137 13.90 -8.37 5.56
C LEU A 137 14.86 -9.51 5.21
N GLU A 138 14.48 -10.75 5.48
CA GLU A 138 15.27 -11.94 5.13
C GLU A 138 15.40 -12.10 3.61
N LEU A 139 14.30 -11.90 2.87
CA LEU A 139 14.31 -11.91 1.43
C LEU A 139 15.19 -10.79 0.83
N ALA A 140 15.33 -9.66 1.54
CA ALA A 140 16.23 -8.58 1.17
C ALA A 140 17.69 -8.85 1.58
N GLY A 141 17.97 -9.97 2.28
CA GLY A 141 19.30 -10.35 2.77
C GLY A 141 19.77 -9.54 3.98
N ASN A 142 18.86 -9.00 4.79
CA ASN A 142 19.21 -8.24 5.98
C ASN A 142 19.68 -9.20 7.09
N PRO A 143 20.93 -9.09 7.59
CA PRO A 143 21.45 -9.98 8.63
C PRO A 143 20.75 -9.80 9.99
N ASP A 144 20.16 -8.62 10.25
CA ASP A 144 19.50 -8.27 11.50
C ASP A 144 17.97 -8.36 11.39
N ALA A 145 17.44 -9.17 10.43
CA ALA A 145 16.02 -9.27 10.12
C ALA A 145 15.15 -9.50 11.36
N ALA A 146 15.49 -10.46 12.21
CA ALA A 146 14.73 -10.78 13.42
C ALA A 146 14.74 -9.63 14.43
N GLN A 147 15.88 -8.97 14.63
CA GLN A 147 16.00 -7.83 15.54
C GLN A 147 15.16 -6.65 15.06
N ARG A 148 15.24 -6.33 13.77
CA ARG A 148 14.46 -5.27 13.15
C ARG A 148 12.96 -5.57 13.21
N ALA A 149 12.57 -6.80 12.94
CA ALA A 149 11.18 -7.25 13.04
C ALA A 149 10.63 -7.09 14.47
N ALA A 150 11.42 -7.44 15.50
CA ALA A 150 11.03 -7.25 16.89
C ALA A 150 10.86 -5.77 17.26
N GLN A 151 11.74 -4.90 16.77
CA GLN A 151 11.63 -3.45 16.95
C GLN A 151 10.36 -2.90 16.30
N GLU A 152 10.05 -3.33 15.08
CA GLU A 152 8.83 -2.89 14.38
C GLU A 152 7.57 -3.37 15.10
N LEU A 153 7.51 -4.61 15.54
CA LEU A 153 6.39 -5.12 16.36
C LEU A 153 6.21 -4.34 17.64
N THR A 154 7.31 -4.02 18.33
CA THR A 154 7.28 -3.17 19.54
C THR A 154 6.74 -1.78 19.21
N SER A 155 7.12 -1.20 18.08
CA SER A 155 6.69 0.14 17.63
C SER A 155 5.19 0.26 17.34
N VAL A 156 4.54 -0.88 17.06
CA VAL A 156 3.08 -0.98 16.87
C VAL A 156 2.35 -1.56 18.10
N GLY A 157 3.04 -1.65 19.25
CA GLY A 157 2.46 -2.11 20.52
C GLY A 157 2.29 -3.62 20.63
N LEU A 158 3.13 -4.41 19.96
CA LEU A 158 3.09 -5.89 19.96
C LEU A 158 4.38 -6.54 20.49
N GLY A 159 5.16 -5.83 21.31
CA GLY A 159 6.40 -6.36 21.90
C GLY A 159 6.20 -7.65 22.71
N ASP A 160 5.05 -7.82 23.36
CA ASP A 160 4.71 -9.02 24.14
C ASP A 160 4.04 -10.12 23.29
N ARG A 161 3.91 -9.93 21.98
CA ARG A 161 3.24 -10.84 21.05
C ARG A 161 4.14 -11.45 19.98
N LEU A 162 5.44 -11.28 20.07
CA LEU A 162 6.43 -11.69 19.05
C LEU A 162 6.26 -13.14 18.60
N HIS A 163 6.01 -14.04 19.56
CA HIS A 163 5.94 -15.49 19.33
C HIS A 163 4.52 -16.05 19.17
N HIS A 164 3.52 -15.16 19.07
CA HIS A 164 2.14 -15.59 18.83
C HIS A 164 1.91 -15.87 17.34
N TYR A 165 1.18 -16.93 17.05
CA TYR A 165 0.69 -17.23 15.71
C TYR A 165 -0.55 -16.38 15.38
N PRO A 166 -0.85 -16.14 14.08
CA PRO A 166 -2.03 -15.36 13.68
C PRO A 166 -3.33 -15.79 14.35
N THR A 167 -3.54 -17.09 14.54
CA THR A 167 -4.73 -17.65 15.21
C THR A 167 -4.85 -17.29 16.70
N GLN A 168 -3.79 -16.82 17.32
CA GLN A 168 -3.73 -16.41 18.72
C GLN A 168 -3.88 -14.89 18.89
N LEU A 169 -4.00 -14.16 17.76
CA LEU A 169 -4.06 -12.70 17.71
C LEU A 169 -5.49 -12.25 17.34
N SER A 170 -5.97 -11.20 17.98
CA SER A 170 -7.18 -10.50 17.56
C SER A 170 -7.03 -9.89 16.17
N GLY A 171 -8.14 -9.54 15.49
CA GLY A 171 -8.09 -8.89 14.18
C GLY A 171 -7.25 -7.61 14.17
N GLY A 172 -7.40 -6.78 15.20
CA GLY A 172 -6.58 -5.56 15.33
C GLY A 172 -5.10 -5.83 15.58
N GLU A 173 -4.76 -6.91 16.34
CA GLU A 173 -3.35 -7.33 16.49
C GLU A 173 -2.78 -7.87 15.18
N GLN A 174 -3.57 -8.68 14.43
CA GLN A 174 -3.15 -9.17 13.11
C GLN A 174 -2.90 -8.01 12.12
N GLN A 175 -3.75 -6.98 12.14
CA GLN A 175 -3.56 -5.79 11.31
C GLN A 175 -2.31 -5.02 11.71
N ARG A 176 -2.01 -4.89 13.01
CA ARG A 176 -0.75 -4.29 13.47
C ARG A 176 0.47 -5.11 13.05
N VAL A 177 0.40 -6.45 13.04
CA VAL A 177 1.48 -7.30 12.48
C VAL A 177 1.64 -7.04 10.98
N ALA A 178 0.54 -6.96 10.21
CA ALA A 178 0.60 -6.65 8.79
C ALA A 178 1.20 -5.26 8.52
N LEU A 179 0.87 -4.27 9.35
CA LEU A 179 1.47 -2.94 9.28
C LEU A 179 2.97 -2.97 9.61
N ALA A 180 3.37 -3.64 10.69
CA ALA A 180 4.78 -3.81 11.05
C ALA A 180 5.57 -4.48 9.92
N ARG A 181 5.01 -5.53 9.30
CA ARG A 181 5.61 -6.20 8.13
C ARG A 181 5.80 -5.26 6.96
N ALA A 182 4.80 -4.43 6.67
CA ALA A 182 4.86 -3.46 5.58
C ALA A 182 5.91 -2.37 5.83
N LEU A 183 6.13 -1.98 7.09
CA LEU A 183 7.05 -0.93 7.51
C LEU A 183 8.49 -1.42 7.77
N ALA A 184 8.70 -2.71 8.01
CA ALA A 184 10.00 -3.27 8.38
C ALA A 184 11.13 -2.98 7.38
N PRO A 185 10.91 -3.02 6.04
CA PRO A 185 11.92 -2.65 5.05
C PRO A 185 12.23 -1.15 4.99
N ASP A 186 11.54 -0.31 5.76
CA ASP A 186 11.62 1.16 5.70
C ASP A 186 11.25 1.72 4.32
N PRO A 187 10.04 1.43 3.83
CA PRO A 187 9.62 1.77 2.49
C PRO A 187 9.44 3.28 2.31
N ALA A 188 9.66 3.77 1.08
CA ALA A 188 9.37 5.15 0.72
C ALA A 188 7.86 5.43 0.60
N ILE A 189 7.07 4.38 0.36
CA ILE A 189 5.63 4.46 0.12
C ILE A 189 4.91 3.37 0.91
N LEU A 190 3.82 3.74 1.56
CA LEU A 190 2.88 2.81 2.19
C LEU A 190 1.55 2.84 1.44
N VAL A 191 1.17 1.70 0.87
CA VAL A 191 -0.12 1.48 0.21
C VAL A 191 -1.02 0.70 1.16
N ALA A 192 -2.23 1.19 1.44
CA ALA A 192 -3.20 0.51 2.29
C ALA A 192 -4.52 0.32 1.55
N ASP A 193 -4.93 -0.94 1.35
CA ASP A 193 -6.20 -1.29 0.71
C ASP A 193 -7.21 -1.71 1.78
N GLU A 194 -8.17 -0.83 2.06
CA GLU A 194 -9.21 -1.00 3.08
C GLU A 194 -8.69 -1.56 4.43
N PRO A 195 -7.66 -0.92 5.05
CA PRO A 195 -6.93 -1.50 6.18
C PRO A 195 -7.77 -1.72 7.45
N THR A 196 -9.02 -1.25 7.45
CA THR A 196 -9.96 -1.36 8.57
C THR A 196 -11.22 -2.16 8.22
N GLY A 197 -11.35 -2.65 6.98
CA GLY A 197 -12.59 -3.25 6.48
C GLY A 197 -13.06 -4.51 7.23
N ASN A 198 -12.15 -5.21 7.92
CA ASN A 198 -12.45 -6.41 8.73
C ASN A 198 -12.43 -6.15 10.24
N LEU A 199 -12.45 -4.89 10.67
CA LEU A 199 -12.35 -4.50 12.07
C LEU A 199 -13.61 -3.78 12.55
N ASP A 200 -13.87 -3.86 13.85
CA ASP A 200 -14.87 -2.99 14.47
C ASP A 200 -14.43 -1.51 14.41
N GLU A 201 -15.39 -0.61 14.57
CA GLU A 201 -15.15 0.83 14.40
C GLU A 201 -14.05 1.37 15.34
N THR A 202 -14.03 0.92 16.59
CA THR A 202 -13.05 1.40 17.58
C THR A 202 -11.65 0.95 17.22
N THR A 203 -11.48 -0.33 16.92
CA THR A 203 -10.21 -0.90 16.47
C THR A 203 -9.79 -0.29 15.14
N GLY A 204 -10.71 -0.10 14.22
CA GLY A 204 -10.46 0.56 12.93
C GLY A 204 -9.88 1.97 13.09
N ARG A 205 -10.45 2.79 13.98
CA ARG A 205 -9.91 4.13 14.28
C ARG A 205 -8.48 4.06 14.81
N GLN A 206 -8.19 3.12 15.73
CA GLN A 206 -6.83 2.94 16.27
C GLN A 206 -5.80 2.58 15.17
N ILE A 207 -6.20 1.76 14.19
CA ILE A 207 -5.33 1.41 13.04
C ILE A 207 -5.09 2.63 12.15
N VAL A 208 -6.12 3.44 11.88
CA VAL A 208 -5.99 4.67 11.11
C VAL A 208 -5.05 5.66 11.80
N ASP A 209 -5.24 5.88 13.10
CA ASP A 209 -4.38 6.76 13.90
C ASP A 209 -2.92 6.28 13.90
N LEU A 210 -2.73 4.97 14.01
CA LEU A 210 -1.39 4.36 13.94
C LEU A 210 -0.74 4.55 12.58
N LEU A 211 -1.49 4.37 11.47
CA LEU A 211 -1.02 4.61 10.11
C LEU A 211 -0.54 6.05 9.93
N PHE A 212 -1.34 7.04 10.35
CA PHE A 212 -0.95 8.45 10.25
C PHE A 212 0.22 8.81 11.17
N THR A 213 0.29 8.21 12.36
CA THR A 213 1.44 8.38 13.25
C THR A 213 2.72 7.89 12.57
N LYS A 214 2.70 6.68 11.99
CA LYS A 214 3.86 6.10 11.29
C LYS A 214 4.24 6.88 10.03
N HIS A 215 3.26 7.36 9.28
CA HIS A 215 3.48 8.26 8.16
C HIS A 215 4.22 9.54 8.61
N ALA A 216 3.75 10.21 9.67
CA ALA A 216 4.37 11.42 10.17
C ALA A 216 5.79 11.20 10.74
N GLU A 217 5.99 10.08 11.45
CA GLU A 217 7.30 9.71 12.03
C GLU A 217 8.37 9.45 10.96
N ARG A 218 7.98 8.90 9.80
CA ARG A 218 8.92 8.44 8.75
C ARG A 218 9.01 9.39 7.56
N GLY A 219 8.10 10.35 7.44
CA GLY A 219 8.06 11.29 6.32
C GLY A 219 7.77 10.64 4.96
N MET A 220 6.98 9.54 4.98
CA MET A 220 6.60 8.76 3.79
C MET A 220 5.59 9.53 2.93
#